data_eb62382040af4bf00080eb00e245afe9
#
_entry.id   eb62382040af4bf00080eb00e245afe9
#
_cell.length_a   1.000
_cell.length_b   1.000
_cell.length_c   1.000
_cell.angle_alpha   90.00
_cell.angle_beta   90.00
_cell.angle_gamma   90.00
#
_symmetry.space_group_name_H-M   'P 1'
#
loop_
_entity.id
_entity.type
_entity.pdbx_description
1 polymer ?
#
loop_
_entity_poly.entity_id
_entity_poly.type
_entity_poly.pdbx_seq_one_letter_code
_entity_poly.pdbx_strand_id
1 'polypeptide(L)'
;MYFAGVDIGAVATKACIIDAEGKLLAYAVRKTAADMAKTGKETFKRCFMEAGLKAQDIRYIVATGYGGNIALSAFANEKFTEITCHSKGAKWLFPKCHTVIDIGGQDSKVIGLDDAGKVSRFVMNDTCAAGTGRFLEVMAKILGVKLEKMGEISLESKNKVQITSTCTVFAESEVISLMASGKKPVDIIAGLHDAVARRVGGLVKQVGAKDDVVITGGVAKNIGVVKALEKEIGHKIHVPAEPQIIGAFGAAIIAKEKVLAKAPL
;
A
#
# COMPACT_ATOMS: atom_id res chain seq x y z
N MET A 1 -26.43 -2.91 8.47
CA MET A 1 -26.03 -1.59 7.89
C MET A 1 -24.63 -1.73 7.33
N TYR A 2 -24.36 -1.24 6.11
CA TYR A 2 -23.07 -1.46 5.44
C TYR A 2 -22.45 -0.11 5.07
N PHE A 3 -21.10 -0.10 5.08
CA PHE A 3 -20.27 1.06 4.77
C PHE A 3 -19.21 0.65 3.75
N ALA A 4 -18.79 1.60 2.94
CA ALA A 4 -17.81 1.30 1.92
C ALA A 4 -16.70 2.35 1.85
N GLY A 5 -15.55 1.90 1.40
CA GLY A 5 -14.41 2.75 1.08
C GLY A 5 -13.86 2.45 -0.29
N VAL A 6 -13.39 3.48 -0.98
CA VAL A 6 -12.69 3.36 -2.25
C VAL A 6 -11.38 4.12 -2.21
N ASP A 7 -10.34 3.46 -2.68
CA ASP A 7 -9.03 4.06 -2.92
C ASP A 7 -8.72 3.98 -4.43
N ILE A 8 -8.82 5.11 -5.11
CA ILE A 8 -8.47 5.23 -6.52
C ILE A 8 -7.03 5.72 -6.63
N GLY A 9 -6.09 4.80 -6.55
CA GLY A 9 -4.67 5.10 -6.73
C GLY A 9 -4.27 5.17 -8.20
N ALA A 10 -3.06 5.67 -8.48
CA ALA A 10 -2.53 5.83 -9.83
C ALA A 10 -2.33 4.49 -10.57
N VAL A 11 -1.97 3.42 -9.86
CA VAL A 11 -1.68 2.09 -10.44
C VAL A 11 -2.84 1.12 -10.23
N ALA A 12 -3.46 1.14 -9.05
CA ALA A 12 -4.54 0.23 -8.70
C ALA A 12 -5.67 0.95 -7.97
N THR A 13 -6.90 0.57 -8.26
CA THR A 13 -8.13 0.98 -7.58
C THR A 13 -8.61 -0.15 -6.70
N LYS A 14 -8.97 0.15 -5.46
CA LYS A 14 -9.44 -0.82 -4.47
C LYS A 14 -10.77 -0.35 -3.89
N ALA A 15 -11.65 -1.27 -3.59
CA ALA A 15 -12.90 -1.01 -2.89
C ALA A 15 -13.08 -2.04 -1.77
N CYS A 16 -13.67 -1.62 -0.66
CA CYS A 16 -13.99 -2.47 0.49
C CYS A 16 -15.41 -2.19 0.96
N ILE A 17 -16.09 -3.24 1.41
CA ILE A 17 -17.38 -3.16 2.09
C ILE A 17 -17.24 -3.79 3.47
N ILE A 18 -17.72 -3.11 4.50
CA ILE A 18 -17.73 -3.56 5.88
C ILE A 18 -19.17 -3.51 6.45
N ASP A 19 -19.40 -4.31 7.49
CA ASP A 19 -20.62 -4.25 8.30
C ASP A 19 -20.57 -3.15 9.40
N ALA A 20 -21.60 -3.12 10.24
CA ALA A 20 -21.71 -2.17 11.33
C ALA A 20 -20.66 -2.39 12.44
N GLU A 21 -20.16 -3.60 12.58
CA GLU A 21 -19.10 -3.97 13.52
C GLU A 21 -17.71 -3.62 12.99
N GLY A 22 -17.58 -3.33 11.70
CA GLY A 22 -16.32 -3.02 11.01
C GLY A 22 -15.62 -4.25 10.45
N LYS A 23 -16.34 -5.37 10.35
CA LYS A 23 -15.83 -6.61 9.72
C LYS A 23 -15.85 -6.46 8.21
N LEU A 24 -14.73 -6.81 7.57
CA LEU A 24 -14.62 -6.85 6.11
C LEU A 24 -15.52 -7.96 5.54
N LEU A 25 -16.45 -7.59 4.67
CA LEU A 25 -17.36 -8.52 3.98
C LEU A 25 -16.85 -8.89 2.60
N ALA A 26 -16.39 -7.88 1.84
CA ALA A 26 -15.84 -8.07 0.50
C ALA A 26 -14.85 -6.96 0.18
N TYR A 27 -13.96 -7.26 -0.77
CA TYR A 27 -13.08 -6.27 -1.38
C TYR A 27 -12.84 -6.60 -2.85
N ALA A 28 -12.44 -5.60 -3.61
CA ALA A 28 -12.01 -5.76 -4.99
C ALA A 28 -10.79 -4.89 -5.26
N VAL A 29 -9.87 -5.42 -6.09
CA VAL A 29 -8.69 -4.71 -6.58
C VAL A 29 -8.65 -4.81 -8.09
N ARG A 30 -8.44 -3.67 -8.77
CA ARG A 30 -8.29 -3.60 -10.23
C ARG A 30 -7.16 -2.67 -10.61
N LYS A 31 -6.51 -2.91 -11.74
CA LYS A 31 -5.59 -1.94 -12.33
C LYS A 31 -6.36 -0.66 -12.69
N THR A 32 -5.84 0.49 -12.31
CA THR A 32 -6.44 1.78 -12.67
C THR A 32 -6.22 2.05 -14.16
N ALA A 33 -7.33 2.31 -14.87
CA ALA A 33 -7.30 2.73 -16.26
C ALA A 33 -7.34 4.27 -16.36
N ALA A 34 -7.17 4.82 -17.57
CA ALA A 34 -7.21 6.26 -17.81
C ALA A 34 -8.55 6.89 -17.35
N ASP A 35 -9.68 6.20 -17.57
CA ASP A 35 -10.96 6.57 -16.98
C ASP A 35 -11.07 6.04 -15.54
N MET A 36 -10.61 6.86 -14.61
CA MET A 36 -10.62 6.56 -13.17
C MET A 36 -12.05 6.46 -12.60
N ALA A 37 -13.00 7.26 -13.11
CA ALA A 37 -14.40 7.21 -12.66
C ALA A 37 -15.03 5.85 -13.00
N LYS A 38 -14.85 5.41 -14.24
CA LYS A 38 -15.31 4.10 -14.72
C LYS A 38 -14.63 2.98 -13.92
N THR A 39 -13.31 3.06 -13.74
CA THR A 39 -12.56 2.05 -12.97
C THR A 39 -13.08 1.95 -11.52
N GLY A 40 -13.34 3.08 -10.87
CA GLY A 40 -13.91 3.13 -9.52
C GLY A 40 -15.27 2.44 -9.46
N LYS A 41 -16.21 2.81 -10.36
CA LYS A 41 -17.55 2.22 -10.44
C LYS A 41 -17.52 0.70 -10.69
N GLU A 42 -16.66 0.24 -11.61
CA GLU A 42 -16.52 -1.18 -11.93
C GLU A 42 -15.88 -1.96 -10.76
N THR A 43 -14.94 -1.36 -10.03
CA THR A 43 -14.34 -1.97 -8.84
C THR A 43 -15.40 -2.14 -7.75
N PHE A 44 -16.23 -1.12 -7.51
CA PHE A 44 -17.38 -1.24 -6.61
C PHE A 44 -18.38 -2.28 -7.04
N LYS A 45 -18.76 -2.28 -8.31
CA LYS A 45 -19.72 -3.28 -8.85
C LYS A 45 -19.25 -4.70 -8.55
N ARG A 46 -17.96 -4.98 -8.74
CA ARG A 46 -17.39 -6.28 -8.39
C ARG A 46 -17.48 -6.55 -6.88
N CYS A 47 -17.15 -5.56 -6.06
CA CYS A 47 -17.21 -5.67 -4.61
C CYS A 47 -18.64 -5.95 -4.11
N PHE A 48 -19.66 -5.31 -4.69
CA PHE A 48 -21.07 -5.59 -4.41
C PHE A 48 -21.46 -7.03 -4.75
N MET A 49 -21.03 -7.51 -5.93
CA MET A 49 -21.32 -8.89 -6.35
C MET A 49 -20.71 -9.91 -5.38
N GLU A 50 -19.50 -9.70 -4.95
CA GLU A 50 -18.80 -10.57 -4.00
C GLU A 50 -19.44 -10.55 -2.59
N ALA A 51 -20.01 -9.41 -2.19
CA ALA A 51 -20.74 -9.25 -0.93
C ALA A 51 -22.20 -9.74 -0.99
N GLY A 52 -22.74 -10.00 -2.17
CA GLY A 52 -24.18 -10.28 -2.35
C GLY A 52 -25.09 -9.06 -2.05
N LEU A 53 -24.54 -7.83 -2.17
CA LEU A 53 -25.21 -6.58 -1.84
C LEU A 53 -25.52 -5.75 -3.10
N LYS A 54 -26.43 -4.78 -2.93
CA LYS A 54 -26.73 -3.76 -3.93
C LYS A 54 -26.21 -2.39 -3.46
N ALA A 55 -26.03 -1.46 -4.38
CA ALA A 55 -25.52 -0.12 -4.04
C ALA A 55 -26.38 0.61 -3.00
N GLN A 56 -27.71 0.41 -3.03
CA GLN A 56 -28.66 0.99 -2.08
C GLN A 56 -28.51 0.48 -0.63
N ASP A 57 -27.86 -0.67 -0.44
CA ASP A 57 -27.62 -1.26 0.89
C ASP A 57 -26.48 -0.54 1.62
N ILE A 58 -25.66 0.23 0.89
CA ILE A 58 -24.54 0.97 1.43
C ILE A 58 -25.02 2.33 1.97
N ARG A 59 -24.79 2.53 3.26
CA ARG A 59 -25.22 3.75 3.96
C ARG A 59 -24.33 4.95 3.67
N TYR A 60 -23.02 4.73 3.54
CA TYR A 60 -22.05 5.81 3.34
C TYR A 60 -20.79 5.28 2.63
N ILE A 61 -20.25 6.10 1.74
CA ILE A 61 -19.05 5.78 0.96
C ILE A 61 -18.02 6.88 1.16
N VAL A 62 -16.82 6.52 1.60
CA VAL A 62 -15.67 7.43 1.70
C VAL A 62 -14.66 7.09 0.62
N ALA A 63 -14.15 8.13 -0.05
CA ALA A 63 -13.13 8.03 -1.08
C ALA A 63 -11.75 8.48 -0.58
N THR A 64 -10.71 7.92 -1.18
CA THR A 64 -9.31 8.34 -1.01
C THR A 64 -8.52 8.09 -2.29
N GLY A 65 -7.23 8.40 -2.29
CA GLY A 65 -6.35 8.21 -3.43
C GLY A 65 -6.33 9.38 -4.41
N TYR A 66 -5.51 9.27 -5.44
CA TYR A 66 -5.38 10.27 -6.52
C TYR A 66 -6.72 10.61 -7.18
N GLY A 67 -7.54 9.59 -7.44
CA GLY A 67 -8.88 9.74 -8.00
C GLY A 67 -9.97 10.03 -6.96
N GLY A 68 -9.62 10.35 -5.73
CA GLY A 68 -10.61 10.59 -4.66
C GLY A 68 -11.61 11.70 -4.96
N ASN A 69 -11.18 12.80 -5.63
CA ASN A 69 -12.09 13.86 -6.08
C ASN A 69 -13.03 13.38 -7.19
N ILE A 70 -12.56 12.51 -8.07
CA ILE A 70 -13.36 11.91 -9.13
C ILE A 70 -14.43 11.01 -8.52
N ALA A 71 -14.06 10.19 -7.52
CA ALA A 71 -15.02 9.36 -6.79
C ALA A 71 -16.05 10.21 -6.04
N LEU A 72 -15.60 11.29 -5.38
CA LEU A 72 -16.48 12.21 -4.65
C LEU A 72 -17.56 12.82 -5.58
N SER A 73 -17.18 13.28 -6.76
CA SER A 73 -18.13 13.84 -7.72
C SER A 73 -19.04 12.79 -8.40
N ALA A 74 -18.64 11.50 -8.39
CA ALA A 74 -19.32 10.45 -9.14
C ALA A 74 -20.24 9.55 -8.29
N PHE A 75 -19.84 9.22 -7.03
CA PHE A 75 -20.57 8.26 -6.20
C PHE A 75 -20.21 8.24 -4.71
N ALA A 76 -19.13 8.88 -4.26
CA ALA A 76 -18.75 8.90 -2.85
C ALA A 76 -19.42 10.06 -2.10
N ASN A 77 -19.63 9.89 -0.80
CA ASN A 77 -20.23 10.92 0.04
C ASN A 77 -19.20 11.92 0.58
N GLU A 78 -17.98 11.46 0.86
CA GLU A 78 -16.91 12.27 1.41
C GLU A 78 -15.54 11.73 0.96
N LYS A 79 -14.51 12.59 1.04
CA LYS A 79 -13.13 12.23 0.72
C LYS A 79 -12.20 12.52 1.88
N PHE A 80 -11.27 11.61 2.16
CA PHE A 80 -10.17 11.79 3.10
C PHE A 80 -8.82 11.55 2.42
N THR A 81 -7.74 12.03 3.06
CA THR A 81 -6.38 11.79 2.56
C THR A 81 -5.98 10.33 2.71
N GLU A 82 -5.08 9.85 1.86
CA GLU A 82 -4.50 8.50 1.99
C GLU A 82 -3.83 8.31 3.35
N ILE A 83 -3.14 9.33 3.84
CA ILE A 83 -2.50 9.33 5.17
C ILE A 83 -3.53 8.96 6.25
N THR A 84 -4.67 9.64 6.27
CA THR A 84 -5.75 9.38 7.22
C THR A 84 -6.32 7.98 7.07
N CYS A 85 -6.59 7.56 5.83
CA CYS A 85 -7.21 6.26 5.56
C CYS A 85 -6.29 5.09 5.90
N HIS A 86 -5.01 5.12 5.49
CA HIS A 86 -4.05 4.08 5.84
C HIS A 86 -3.81 3.99 7.34
N SER A 87 -3.68 5.14 8.02
CA SER A 87 -3.57 5.20 9.49
C SER A 87 -4.75 4.55 10.18
N LYS A 88 -5.97 4.90 9.75
CA LYS A 88 -7.20 4.37 10.32
C LYS A 88 -7.34 2.87 10.12
N GLY A 89 -7.08 2.38 8.91
CA GLY A 89 -7.14 0.96 8.58
C GLY A 89 -6.09 0.14 9.33
N ALA A 90 -4.85 0.63 9.39
CA ALA A 90 -3.77 -0.03 10.11
C ALA A 90 -4.06 -0.09 11.63
N LYS A 91 -4.46 1.02 12.25
CA LYS A 91 -4.79 1.09 13.69
C LYS A 91 -5.98 0.22 14.06
N TRP A 92 -6.98 0.10 13.17
CA TRP A 92 -8.13 -0.79 13.38
C TRP A 92 -7.73 -2.26 13.45
N LEU A 93 -6.87 -2.72 12.53
CA LEU A 93 -6.41 -4.11 12.48
C LEU A 93 -5.33 -4.42 13.53
N PHE A 94 -4.51 -3.44 13.86
CA PHE A 94 -3.40 -3.53 14.80
C PHE A 94 -3.51 -2.40 15.83
N PRO A 95 -4.27 -2.59 16.91
CA PRO A 95 -4.54 -1.53 17.90
C PRO A 95 -3.30 -0.91 18.55
N LYS A 96 -2.19 -1.65 18.58
CA LYS A 96 -0.89 -1.14 19.08
C LYS A 96 -0.05 -0.42 18.03
N CYS A 97 -0.49 -0.34 16.77
CA CYS A 97 0.27 0.30 15.70
C CYS A 97 0.63 1.75 16.01
N HIS A 98 1.92 2.09 15.92
CA HIS A 98 2.45 3.44 16.06
C HIS A 98 3.16 3.95 14.80
N THR A 99 3.51 3.04 13.88
CA THR A 99 4.15 3.41 12.61
C THR A 99 3.50 2.65 11.47
N VAL A 100 3.06 3.37 10.44
CA VAL A 100 2.56 2.79 9.19
C VAL A 100 3.54 3.10 8.08
N ILE A 101 3.98 2.06 7.35
CA ILE A 101 4.78 2.18 6.14
C ILE A 101 3.90 1.78 4.98
N ASP A 102 3.50 2.72 4.15
CA ASP A 102 2.75 2.44 2.93
C ASP A 102 3.66 2.52 1.72
N ILE A 103 3.78 1.41 0.98
CA ILE A 103 4.55 1.37 -0.27
C ILE A 103 3.60 1.04 -1.41
N GLY A 104 3.20 2.10 -2.09
CA GLY A 104 2.31 2.06 -3.25
C GLY A 104 3.04 1.74 -4.55
N GLY A 105 2.32 1.90 -5.65
CA GLY A 105 2.86 1.72 -7.00
C GLY A 105 3.77 2.86 -7.45
N GLN A 106 3.46 4.11 -7.08
CA GLN A 106 4.20 5.31 -7.51
C GLN A 106 4.79 6.13 -6.36
N ASP A 107 4.35 5.92 -5.16
CA ASP A 107 4.80 6.64 -3.98
C ASP A 107 5.04 5.69 -2.79
N SER A 108 5.72 6.21 -1.78
CA SER A 108 5.87 5.55 -0.48
C SER A 108 5.72 6.58 0.63
N LYS A 109 5.08 6.17 1.72
CA LYS A 109 4.75 7.02 2.86
C LYS A 109 5.12 6.33 4.16
N VAL A 110 5.61 7.11 5.11
CA VAL A 110 5.80 6.65 6.50
C VAL A 110 5.01 7.59 7.40
N ILE A 111 4.18 7.02 8.26
CA ILE A 111 3.22 7.75 9.08
C ILE A 111 3.44 7.33 10.54
N GLY A 112 3.75 8.28 11.40
CA GLY A 112 3.80 8.10 12.85
C GLY A 112 2.44 8.39 13.46
N LEU A 113 2.01 7.54 14.39
CA LEU A 113 0.75 7.65 15.12
C LEU A 113 1.03 7.85 16.61
N ASP A 114 0.15 8.62 17.26
CA ASP A 114 0.08 8.67 18.72
C ASP A 114 -0.73 7.47 19.28
N ASP A 115 -0.83 7.39 20.60
CA ASP A 115 -1.54 6.29 21.29
C ASP A 115 -3.02 6.22 20.89
N ALA A 116 -3.64 7.38 20.61
CA ALA A 116 -5.02 7.45 20.13
C ALA A 116 -5.19 7.10 18.65
N GLY A 117 -4.08 6.83 17.92
CA GLY A 117 -4.08 6.54 16.50
C GLY A 117 -4.19 7.77 15.60
N LYS A 118 -4.01 8.97 16.16
CA LYS A 118 -3.95 10.21 15.39
C LYS A 118 -2.58 10.37 14.76
N VAL A 119 -2.55 10.86 13.52
CA VAL A 119 -1.29 11.16 12.81
C VAL A 119 -0.53 12.24 13.56
N SER A 120 0.66 11.90 14.03
CA SER A 120 1.60 12.82 14.70
C SER A 120 2.58 13.46 13.70
N ARG A 121 3.05 12.66 12.75
CA ARG A 121 3.99 13.08 11.70
C ARG A 121 3.88 12.14 10.50
N PHE A 122 4.18 12.63 9.31
CA PHE A 122 4.39 11.77 8.14
C PHE A 122 5.45 12.35 7.21
N VAL A 123 6.05 11.47 6.42
CA VAL A 123 6.97 11.81 5.33
C VAL A 123 6.60 10.94 4.15
N MET A 124 6.67 11.50 2.93
CA MET A 124 6.41 10.75 1.71
C MET A 124 7.47 10.98 0.64
N ASN A 125 7.58 10.01 -0.24
CA ASN A 125 8.32 10.07 -1.47
C ASN A 125 7.34 9.84 -2.62
N ASP A 126 6.98 10.91 -3.31
CA ASP A 126 6.00 10.93 -4.42
C ASP A 126 6.62 11.41 -5.74
N THR A 127 7.89 11.80 -5.72
CA THR A 127 8.61 12.33 -6.89
C THR A 127 9.61 11.37 -7.50
N CYS A 128 9.97 10.28 -6.80
CA CYS A 128 10.99 9.33 -7.25
C CYS A 128 10.47 7.90 -7.17
N ALA A 129 10.56 7.16 -8.28
CA ALA A 129 10.14 5.76 -8.35
C ALA A 129 10.96 4.83 -7.44
N ALA A 130 12.21 5.20 -7.08
CA ALA A 130 13.02 4.43 -6.15
C ALA A 130 12.33 4.28 -4.80
N GLY A 131 12.19 3.04 -4.32
CA GLY A 131 11.45 2.73 -3.10
C GLY A 131 9.95 2.55 -3.28
N THR A 132 9.48 2.35 -4.52
CA THR A 132 8.06 2.13 -4.86
C THR A 132 7.86 0.85 -5.66
N GLY A 133 6.61 0.44 -5.86
CA GLY A 133 6.27 -0.73 -6.70
C GLY A 133 6.73 -0.58 -8.14
N ARG A 134 6.73 0.64 -8.69
CA ARG A 134 7.18 0.91 -10.06
C ARG A 134 8.65 0.56 -10.27
N PHE A 135 9.50 0.82 -9.29
CA PHE A 135 10.90 0.40 -9.34
C PHE A 135 11.01 -1.12 -9.50
N LEU A 136 10.28 -1.88 -8.67
CA LEU A 136 10.29 -3.34 -8.74
C LEU A 136 9.71 -3.88 -10.05
N GLU A 137 8.65 -3.25 -10.59
CA GLU A 137 8.08 -3.62 -11.90
C GLU A 137 9.09 -3.51 -13.03
N VAL A 138 9.85 -2.39 -13.08
CA VAL A 138 10.88 -2.17 -14.10
C VAL A 138 11.98 -3.24 -13.96
N MET A 139 12.45 -3.48 -12.74
CA MET A 139 13.52 -4.45 -12.50
C MET A 139 13.08 -5.89 -12.78
N ALA A 140 11.84 -6.26 -12.45
CA ALA A 140 11.28 -7.57 -12.77
C ALA A 140 11.28 -7.83 -14.28
N LYS A 141 10.88 -6.81 -15.06
CA LYS A 141 10.88 -6.88 -16.54
C LYS A 141 12.28 -7.09 -17.11
N ILE A 142 13.27 -6.36 -16.61
CA ILE A 142 14.68 -6.46 -17.06
C ILE A 142 15.25 -7.84 -16.75
N LEU A 143 14.96 -8.35 -15.55
CA LEU A 143 15.44 -9.66 -15.10
C LEU A 143 14.66 -10.84 -15.71
N GLY A 144 13.57 -10.58 -16.45
CA GLY A 144 12.73 -11.63 -17.03
C GLY A 144 11.98 -12.46 -15.98
N VAL A 145 11.70 -11.92 -14.80
CA VAL A 145 11.01 -12.62 -13.72
C VAL A 145 9.62 -12.02 -13.48
N LYS A 146 8.69 -12.82 -12.94
CA LYS A 146 7.39 -12.31 -12.51
C LYS A 146 7.57 -11.48 -11.25
N LEU A 147 6.92 -10.29 -11.19
CA LEU A 147 6.97 -9.39 -10.05
C LEU A 147 6.59 -10.09 -8.74
N GLU A 148 5.54 -10.91 -8.77
CA GLU A 148 5.01 -11.63 -7.62
C GLU A 148 6.00 -12.69 -7.07
N LYS A 149 6.96 -13.12 -7.89
CA LYS A 149 7.96 -14.13 -7.50
C LYS A 149 9.27 -13.52 -6.98
N MET A 150 9.49 -12.22 -7.18
CA MET A 150 10.74 -11.58 -6.75
C MET A 150 10.99 -11.78 -5.24
N GLY A 151 9.94 -11.72 -4.42
CA GLY A 151 10.07 -11.89 -2.97
C GLY A 151 10.65 -13.25 -2.59
N GLU A 152 10.06 -14.32 -3.08
CA GLU A 152 10.49 -15.70 -2.83
C GLU A 152 11.91 -15.93 -3.36
N ILE A 153 12.17 -15.55 -4.62
CA ILE A 153 13.47 -15.70 -5.27
C ILE A 153 14.57 -15.02 -4.44
N SER A 154 14.35 -13.82 -3.95
CA SER A 154 15.36 -13.07 -3.20
C SER A 154 15.80 -13.74 -1.90
N LEU A 155 14.92 -14.54 -1.27
CA LEU A 155 15.23 -15.25 -0.03
C LEU A 155 16.22 -16.41 -0.22
N GLU A 156 16.40 -16.88 -1.46
CA GLU A 156 17.37 -17.93 -1.81
C GLU A 156 18.79 -17.38 -2.00
N SER A 157 18.97 -16.06 -1.98
CA SER A 157 20.27 -15.42 -2.20
C SER A 157 21.25 -15.75 -1.08
N LYS A 158 22.45 -16.21 -1.47
CA LYS A 158 23.58 -16.46 -0.58
C LYS A 158 24.67 -15.38 -0.68
N ASN A 159 24.71 -14.66 -1.81
CA ASN A 159 25.75 -13.68 -2.13
C ASN A 159 25.11 -12.41 -2.72
N LYS A 160 24.36 -11.67 -1.90
CA LYS A 160 23.67 -10.44 -2.33
C LYS A 160 24.61 -9.50 -3.06
N VAL A 161 24.18 -8.98 -4.18
CA VAL A 161 24.88 -7.93 -4.94
C VAL A 161 24.46 -6.58 -4.38
N GLN A 162 25.41 -5.69 -4.16
CA GLN A 162 25.10 -4.32 -3.78
C GLN A 162 24.62 -3.55 -5.01
N ILE A 163 23.42 -2.99 -4.93
CA ILE A 163 22.90 -2.01 -5.90
C ILE A 163 23.21 -0.62 -5.34
N THR A 164 23.97 0.17 -6.09
CA THR A 164 24.46 1.48 -5.66
C THR A 164 23.60 2.62 -6.18
N SER A 165 22.98 2.44 -7.34
CA SER A 165 22.16 3.45 -7.98
C SER A 165 20.83 3.64 -7.26
N THR A 166 20.53 4.88 -6.88
CA THR A 166 19.26 5.26 -6.27
C THR A 166 18.18 5.62 -7.30
N CYS A 167 18.59 6.11 -8.49
CA CYS A 167 17.66 6.43 -9.57
C CYS A 167 17.31 5.15 -10.36
N THR A 168 16.02 4.95 -10.66
CA THR A 168 15.52 3.79 -11.40
C THR A 168 16.22 3.61 -12.76
N VAL A 169 16.48 4.70 -13.49
CA VAL A 169 17.15 4.68 -14.80
C VAL A 169 18.60 4.17 -14.69
N PHE A 170 19.33 4.66 -13.71
CA PHE A 170 20.72 4.22 -13.49
C PHE A 170 20.78 2.81 -12.89
N ALA A 171 19.83 2.44 -12.03
CA ALA A 171 19.72 1.08 -11.50
C ALA A 171 19.41 0.06 -12.60
N GLU A 172 18.64 0.43 -13.65
CA GLU A 172 18.43 -0.39 -14.83
C GLU A 172 19.76 -0.72 -15.52
N SER A 173 20.57 0.29 -15.81
CA SER A 173 21.89 0.09 -16.44
C SER A 173 22.83 -0.72 -15.55
N GLU A 174 22.81 -0.49 -14.23
CA GLU A 174 23.60 -1.25 -13.26
C GLU A 174 23.20 -2.75 -13.26
N VAL A 175 21.89 -3.05 -13.24
CA VAL A 175 21.36 -4.42 -13.29
C VAL A 175 21.78 -5.13 -14.58
N ILE A 176 21.67 -4.47 -15.74
CA ILE A 176 22.11 -5.03 -17.02
C ILE A 176 23.61 -5.36 -16.98
N SER A 177 24.44 -4.48 -16.44
CA SER A 177 25.90 -4.69 -16.29
C SER A 177 26.22 -5.86 -15.37
N LEU A 178 25.47 -6.00 -14.27
CA LEU A 178 25.60 -7.12 -13.33
C LEU A 178 25.23 -8.46 -14.00
N MET A 179 24.16 -8.49 -14.78
CA MET A 179 23.77 -9.67 -15.57
C MET A 179 24.86 -10.04 -16.58
N ALA A 180 25.40 -9.06 -17.30
CA ALA A 180 26.48 -9.27 -18.28
C ALA A 180 27.77 -9.77 -17.62
N SER A 181 28.03 -9.40 -16.36
CA SER A 181 29.17 -9.91 -15.56
C SER A 181 28.90 -11.27 -14.91
N GLY A 182 27.79 -11.94 -15.25
CA GLY A 182 27.46 -13.28 -14.76
C GLY A 182 26.93 -13.35 -13.33
N LYS A 183 26.49 -12.22 -12.74
CA LYS A 183 25.81 -12.25 -11.45
C LYS A 183 24.45 -12.93 -11.56
N LYS A 184 24.12 -13.75 -10.57
CA LYS A 184 22.86 -14.52 -10.58
C LYS A 184 21.66 -13.60 -10.35
N PRO A 185 20.55 -13.76 -11.06
CA PRO A 185 19.33 -12.98 -10.84
C PRO A 185 18.86 -12.97 -9.38
N VAL A 186 18.96 -14.11 -8.69
CA VAL A 186 18.60 -14.22 -7.26
C VAL A 186 19.37 -13.24 -6.37
N ASP A 187 20.67 -13.07 -6.62
CA ASP A 187 21.55 -12.19 -5.84
C ASP A 187 21.31 -10.71 -6.19
N ILE A 188 20.99 -10.43 -7.46
CA ILE A 188 20.62 -9.10 -7.94
C ILE A 188 19.27 -8.67 -7.31
N ILE A 189 18.25 -9.55 -7.32
CA ILE A 189 16.95 -9.27 -6.76
C ILE A 189 17.05 -8.97 -5.24
N ALA A 190 17.86 -9.75 -4.52
CA ALA A 190 18.10 -9.50 -3.11
C ALA A 190 18.74 -8.12 -2.86
N GLY A 191 19.68 -7.70 -3.70
CA GLY A 191 20.29 -6.37 -3.67
C GLY A 191 19.31 -5.25 -3.99
N LEU A 192 18.39 -5.47 -4.94
CA LEU A 192 17.30 -4.53 -5.27
C LEU A 192 16.35 -4.34 -4.08
N HIS A 193 15.99 -5.41 -3.37
CA HIS A 193 15.17 -5.31 -2.16
C HIS A 193 15.88 -4.53 -1.04
N ASP A 194 17.19 -4.75 -0.86
CA ASP A 194 17.99 -3.96 0.09
C ASP A 194 18.06 -2.47 -0.34
N ALA A 195 18.09 -2.16 -1.64
CA ALA A 195 18.05 -0.77 -2.12
C ALA A 195 16.69 -0.10 -1.83
N VAL A 196 15.57 -0.80 -2.03
CA VAL A 196 14.23 -0.33 -1.64
C VAL A 196 14.17 -0.11 -0.13
N ALA A 197 14.67 -1.08 0.66
CA ALA A 197 14.66 -0.99 2.11
C ALA A 197 15.47 0.20 2.63
N ARG A 198 16.67 0.47 2.09
CA ARG A 198 17.46 1.66 2.44
C ARG A 198 16.71 2.95 2.12
N ARG A 199 16.05 3.02 0.96
CA ARG A 199 15.30 4.24 0.57
C ARG A 199 14.14 4.50 1.52
N VAL A 200 13.32 3.49 1.81
CA VAL A 200 12.17 3.60 2.73
C VAL A 200 12.64 3.75 4.18
N GLY A 201 13.71 3.05 4.59
CA GLY A 201 14.33 3.18 5.90
C GLY A 201 14.79 4.61 6.20
N GLY A 202 15.24 5.35 5.17
CA GLY A 202 15.54 6.78 5.28
C GLY A 202 14.30 7.61 5.65
N LEU A 203 13.11 7.28 5.12
CA LEU A 203 11.85 7.93 5.51
C LEU A 203 11.44 7.54 6.94
N VAL A 204 11.64 6.26 7.29
CA VAL A 204 11.36 5.76 8.65
C VAL A 204 12.20 6.49 9.70
N LYS A 205 13.49 6.72 9.43
CA LYS A 205 14.39 7.50 10.32
C LYS A 205 13.91 8.95 10.49
N GLN A 206 13.38 9.57 9.43
CA GLN A 206 12.85 10.95 9.48
C GLN A 206 11.58 11.06 10.34
N VAL A 207 10.72 10.05 10.34
CA VAL A 207 9.51 10.01 11.18
C VAL A 207 9.85 9.67 12.62
N GLY A 208 10.89 8.87 12.86
CA GLY A 208 11.22 8.30 14.15
C GLY A 208 10.27 7.15 14.46
N ALA A 209 10.50 5.98 13.81
CA ALA A 209 9.66 4.81 14.03
C ALA A 209 9.61 4.40 15.48
N LYS A 210 8.42 4.06 15.95
CA LYS A 210 8.17 3.36 17.20
C LYS A 210 7.79 1.92 16.90
N ASP A 211 7.84 1.05 17.89
CA ASP A 211 7.43 -0.35 17.78
C ASP A 211 5.99 -0.52 17.23
N ASP A 212 5.62 -1.75 16.96
CA ASP A 212 4.36 -2.11 16.29
C ASP A 212 4.21 -1.44 14.91
N VAL A 213 5.22 -1.65 14.07
CA VAL A 213 5.26 -1.18 12.68
C VAL A 213 4.34 -2.03 11.82
N VAL A 214 3.46 -1.39 11.05
CA VAL A 214 2.57 -2.05 10.07
C VAL A 214 2.94 -1.60 8.67
N ILE A 215 3.10 -2.55 7.73
CA ILE A 215 3.30 -2.23 6.32
C ILE A 215 2.00 -2.41 5.53
N THR A 216 1.71 -1.47 4.64
CA THR A 216 0.55 -1.44 3.74
C THR A 216 0.97 -1.20 2.29
N GLY A 217 0.02 -1.24 1.37
CA GLY A 217 0.28 -1.08 -0.06
C GLY A 217 0.64 -2.37 -0.78
N GLY A 218 0.74 -2.30 -2.10
CA GLY A 218 0.97 -3.48 -2.95
C GLY A 218 2.32 -4.15 -2.75
N VAL A 219 3.35 -3.37 -2.42
CA VAL A 219 4.72 -3.88 -2.20
C VAL A 219 4.83 -4.70 -0.92
N ALA A 220 3.95 -4.51 0.05
CA ALA A 220 3.90 -5.32 1.27
C ALA A 220 3.64 -6.83 1.00
N LYS A 221 3.15 -7.19 -0.19
CA LYS A 221 3.02 -8.59 -0.63
C LYS A 221 4.38 -9.23 -0.99
N ASN A 222 5.42 -8.43 -1.19
CA ASN A 222 6.76 -8.91 -1.49
C ASN A 222 7.53 -9.19 -0.19
N ILE A 223 7.56 -10.47 0.23
CA ILE A 223 8.22 -10.90 1.47
C ILE A 223 9.71 -10.54 1.52
N GLY A 224 10.40 -10.50 0.38
CA GLY A 224 11.81 -10.12 0.31
C GLY A 224 12.03 -8.65 0.68
N VAL A 225 11.14 -7.75 0.21
CA VAL A 225 11.17 -6.33 0.63
C VAL A 225 10.85 -6.19 2.11
N VAL A 226 9.83 -6.89 2.61
CA VAL A 226 9.48 -6.86 4.03
C VAL A 226 10.68 -7.27 4.90
N LYS A 227 11.33 -8.38 4.56
CA LYS A 227 12.51 -8.87 5.30
C LYS A 227 13.71 -7.93 5.22
N ALA A 228 13.97 -7.36 4.04
CA ALA A 228 15.03 -6.37 3.88
C ALA A 228 14.74 -5.10 4.72
N LEU A 229 13.48 -4.67 4.76
CA LEU A 229 13.07 -3.49 5.52
C LEU A 229 13.11 -3.74 7.03
N GLU A 230 12.66 -4.91 7.52
CA GLU A 230 12.82 -5.31 8.93
C GLU A 230 14.28 -5.21 9.38
N LYS A 231 15.21 -5.71 8.55
CA LYS A 231 16.66 -5.63 8.82
C LYS A 231 17.17 -4.19 8.83
N GLU A 232 16.72 -3.37 7.87
CA GLU A 232 17.18 -1.97 7.74
C GLU A 232 16.73 -1.09 8.89
N ILE A 233 15.46 -1.26 9.35
CA ILE A 233 14.90 -0.41 10.40
C ILE A 233 15.09 -0.95 11.81
N GLY A 234 15.46 -2.23 11.96
CA GLY A 234 15.64 -2.89 13.26
C GLY A 234 14.35 -3.19 14.02
N HIS A 235 13.19 -3.14 13.34
CA HIS A 235 11.88 -3.41 13.95
C HIS A 235 11.18 -4.54 13.18
N LYS A 236 10.40 -5.36 13.91
CA LYS A 236 9.49 -6.32 13.29
C LYS A 236 8.35 -5.59 12.60
N ILE A 237 7.96 -6.08 11.42
CA ILE A 237 6.90 -5.48 10.61
C ILE A 237 5.69 -6.42 10.57
N HIS A 238 4.53 -5.90 10.93
CA HIS A 238 3.25 -6.59 10.79
C HIS A 238 2.69 -6.34 9.38
N VAL A 239 2.34 -7.44 8.69
CA VAL A 239 1.73 -7.40 7.36
C VAL A 239 0.27 -7.82 7.50
N PRO A 240 -0.72 -6.98 7.13
CA PRO A 240 -2.12 -7.38 7.08
C PRO A 240 -2.34 -8.54 6.10
N ALA A 241 -3.40 -9.33 6.28
CA ALA A 241 -3.74 -10.43 5.37
C ALA A 241 -3.88 -9.96 3.91
N GLU A 242 -4.45 -8.77 3.69
CA GLU A 242 -4.51 -8.11 2.38
C GLU A 242 -4.00 -6.65 2.51
N PRO A 243 -2.69 -6.43 2.42
CA PRO A 243 -2.10 -5.12 2.70
C PRO A 243 -2.45 -4.06 1.66
N GLN A 244 -2.86 -4.48 0.46
CA GLN A 244 -3.14 -3.57 -0.66
C GLN A 244 -4.44 -2.80 -0.50
N ILE A 245 -5.39 -3.30 0.33
CA ILE A 245 -6.70 -2.67 0.50
C ILE A 245 -6.79 -1.73 1.71
N ILE A 246 -5.74 -1.57 2.50
CA ILE A 246 -5.81 -0.90 3.81
C ILE A 246 -6.29 0.56 3.68
N GLY A 247 -5.91 1.28 2.62
CA GLY A 247 -6.45 2.61 2.33
C GLY A 247 -7.97 2.60 2.14
N ALA A 248 -8.49 1.69 1.31
CA ALA A 248 -9.94 1.54 1.10
C ALA A 248 -10.66 1.02 2.35
N PHE A 249 -10.05 0.10 3.10
CA PHE A 249 -10.59 -0.41 4.35
C PHE A 249 -10.70 0.70 5.41
N GLY A 250 -9.64 1.49 5.58
CA GLY A 250 -9.65 2.63 6.50
C GLY A 250 -10.68 3.69 6.10
N ALA A 251 -10.87 3.93 4.80
CA ALA A 251 -11.94 4.79 4.29
C ALA A 251 -13.34 4.24 4.67
N ALA A 252 -13.55 2.91 4.59
CA ALA A 252 -14.80 2.29 5.03
C ALA A 252 -15.02 2.41 6.54
N ILE A 253 -13.98 2.27 7.36
CA ILE A 253 -14.06 2.50 8.82
C ILE A 253 -14.44 3.95 9.12
N ILE A 254 -13.86 4.94 8.42
CA ILE A 254 -14.23 6.35 8.56
C ILE A 254 -15.70 6.56 8.17
N ALA A 255 -16.17 5.93 7.08
CA ALA A 255 -17.57 6.01 6.67
C ALA A 255 -18.52 5.51 7.76
N LYS A 256 -18.20 4.39 8.41
CA LYS A 256 -18.93 3.85 9.55
C LYS A 256 -18.97 4.85 10.72
N GLU A 257 -17.83 5.37 11.14
CA GLU A 257 -17.72 6.30 12.26
C GLU A 257 -18.51 7.59 12.03
N LYS A 258 -18.46 8.14 10.80
CA LYS A 258 -19.22 9.35 10.43
C LYS A 258 -20.73 9.20 10.58
N VAL A 259 -21.27 8.04 10.31
CA VAL A 259 -22.71 7.78 10.41
C VAL A 259 -23.10 7.45 11.86
N LEU A 260 -22.34 6.57 12.52
CA LEU A 260 -22.67 6.13 13.87
C LEU A 260 -22.47 7.23 14.91
N ALA A 261 -21.48 8.15 14.74
CA ALA A 261 -21.31 9.31 15.61
C ALA A 261 -22.42 10.35 15.48
N LYS A 262 -23.20 10.33 14.39
CA LYS A 262 -24.33 11.25 14.14
C LYS A 262 -25.69 10.66 14.52
N ALA A 263 -25.76 9.38 14.88
CA ALA A 263 -27.00 8.76 15.36
C ALA A 263 -27.29 9.31 16.77
N PRO A 264 -28.44 9.98 17.03
CA PRO A 264 -28.81 10.31 18.38
C PRO A 264 -29.00 9.03 19.19
N LEU A 265 -28.53 9.04 20.44
CA LEU A 265 -28.79 8.04 21.47
C LEU A 265 -30.27 7.87 21.70
#